data_cc30c37ffe6dd1eca427de5b3f59c125
#
_entry.id   cc30c37ffe6dd1eca427de5b3f59c125
#
_cell.length_a   1.000
_cell.length_b   1.000
_cell.length_c   1.000
_cell.angle_alpha   90.00
_cell.angle_beta   90.00
_cell.angle_gamma   90.00
#
_symmetry.space_group_name_H-M   'P 1'
#
loop_
_entity.id
_entity.type
_entity.pdbx_description
1 polymer ?
#
loop_
_entity_poly.entity_id
_entity_poly.type
_entity_poly.pdbx_seq_one_letter_code
_entity_poly.pdbx_strand_id
1 'polypeptide(L)'
;MRIVSGTCECVSFLGPALGGGHGWLQGHHGLVADQFVSMNVVLADGSLKVLDKKSDLWWAMNGAGHNFGIVTSVTTKLYDIVHHDWAIETLTFSGDKVEAVYQAANDYLLKNGTQPEGVINWSYWLNNPGADPEKVGPLIFPDF
;
A
#
# COMPACT_ATOMS: atom_id res chain seq x y z
N MET A 1 -5.30 -2.18 -19.41
CA MET A 1 -5.29 -3.02 -18.19
C MET A 1 -4.33 -2.44 -17.18
N ARG A 2 -4.59 -2.62 -15.91
CA ARG A 2 -3.77 -2.17 -14.77
C ARG A 2 -3.62 -3.29 -13.74
N ILE A 3 -2.55 -3.22 -12.95
CA ILE A 3 -2.24 -4.12 -11.84
C ILE A 3 -2.37 -3.34 -10.52
N VAL A 4 -2.79 -4.00 -9.46
CA VAL A 4 -2.66 -3.45 -8.10
C VAL A 4 -1.21 -3.58 -7.67
N SER A 5 -0.54 -2.48 -7.43
CA SER A 5 0.87 -2.42 -7.04
C SER A 5 1.08 -1.40 -5.92
N GLY A 6 2.26 -1.41 -5.32
CA GLY A 6 2.69 -0.35 -4.42
C GLY A 6 2.85 0.99 -5.13
N THR A 7 3.17 2.03 -4.39
CA THR A 7 3.18 3.42 -4.84
C THR A 7 4.57 3.99 -5.10
N CYS A 8 5.62 3.35 -4.59
CA CYS A 8 7.00 3.81 -4.73
C CYS A 8 7.65 3.21 -5.97
N GLU A 9 8.21 4.05 -6.83
CA GLU A 9 8.94 3.66 -8.04
C GLU A 9 10.17 2.77 -7.73
N CYS A 10 10.86 3.04 -6.63
CA CYS A 10 12.09 2.35 -6.25
C CYS A 10 11.87 1.05 -5.44
N VAL A 11 10.62 0.69 -5.16
CA VAL A 11 10.29 -0.50 -4.37
C VAL A 11 9.79 -1.60 -5.26
N SER A 12 10.37 -2.80 -5.10
CA SER A 12 9.95 -3.95 -5.90
C SER A 12 8.50 -4.33 -5.64
N PHE A 13 7.84 -4.90 -6.65
CA PHE A 13 6.46 -5.34 -6.55
C PHE A 13 6.24 -6.36 -5.41
N LEU A 14 7.15 -7.30 -5.25
CA LEU A 14 7.04 -8.39 -4.26
C LEU A 14 7.41 -7.97 -2.84
N GLY A 15 8.29 -6.98 -2.67
CA GLY A 15 8.72 -6.55 -1.35
C GLY A 15 7.52 -6.22 -0.43
N PRO A 16 6.73 -5.21 -0.71
CA PRO A 16 5.53 -4.88 0.06
C PRO A 16 4.48 -6.00 0.01
N ALA A 17 4.31 -6.63 -1.15
CA ALA A 17 3.25 -7.60 -1.38
C ALA A 17 3.30 -8.82 -0.45
N LEU A 18 4.50 -9.31 -0.13
CA LEU A 18 4.68 -10.43 0.81
C LEU A 18 4.30 -10.07 2.27
N GLY A 19 4.18 -8.77 2.57
CA GLY A 19 3.64 -8.23 3.82
C GLY A 19 2.21 -7.71 3.71
N GLY A 20 1.50 -8.01 2.61
CA GLY A 20 0.18 -7.49 2.30
C GLY A 20 0.20 -6.49 1.15
N GLY A 21 0.90 -5.37 1.31
CA GLY A 21 1.12 -4.35 0.30
C GLY A 21 -0.05 -3.40 0.11
N HIS A 22 0.18 -2.13 0.39
CA HIS A 22 -0.77 -1.05 0.11
C HIS A 22 -0.50 -0.42 -1.25
N GLY A 23 -1.55 0.02 -1.93
CA GLY A 23 -1.44 0.66 -3.23
C GLY A 23 -2.63 1.56 -3.56
N TRP A 24 -2.52 2.34 -4.64
CA TRP A 24 -3.53 3.30 -5.08
C TRP A 24 -4.89 2.68 -5.41
N LEU A 25 -4.95 1.38 -5.66
CA LEU A 25 -6.16 0.66 -6.05
C LEU A 25 -6.76 -0.18 -4.91
N GLN A 26 -6.26 -0.04 -3.70
CA GLN A 26 -6.68 -0.90 -2.58
C GLN A 26 -8.16 -0.73 -2.21
N GLY A 27 -8.74 0.46 -2.35
CA GLY A 27 -10.16 0.70 -2.10
C GLY A 27 -11.05 -0.13 -3.02
N HIS A 28 -10.65 -0.29 -4.28
CA HIS A 28 -11.41 -1.04 -5.28
C HIS A 28 -11.13 -2.54 -5.28
N HIS A 29 -9.89 -2.95 -4.99
CA HIS A 29 -9.45 -4.32 -5.26
C HIS A 29 -8.78 -5.01 -4.08
N GLY A 30 -8.60 -4.33 -2.94
CA GLY A 30 -7.87 -4.87 -1.79
C GLY A 30 -6.35 -4.69 -1.91
N LEU A 31 -5.63 -5.39 -1.06
CA LEU A 31 -4.16 -5.33 -0.98
C LEU A 31 -3.49 -5.95 -2.21
N VAL A 32 -2.20 -5.67 -2.39
CA VAL A 32 -1.41 -6.28 -3.47
C VAL A 32 -1.39 -7.81 -3.36
N ALA A 33 -1.24 -8.34 -2.14
CA ALA A 33 -1.28 -9.78 -1.89
C ALA A 33 -2.59 -10.45 -2.29
N ASP A 34 -3.73 -9.76 -2.19
CA ASP A 34 -5.04 -10.28 -2.58
C ASP A 34 -5.15 -10.54 -4.09
N GLN A 35 -4.23 -9.98 -4.86
CA GLN A 35 -4.20 -10.11 -6.31
C GLN A 35 -3.50 -11.38 -6.79
N PHE A 36 -2.74 -12.04 -5.93
CA PHE A 36 -2.00 -13.24 -6.31
C PHE A 36 -2.94 -14.42 -6.61
N VAL A 37 -2.63 -15.10 -7.69
CA VAL A 37 -3.32 -16.33 -8.13
C VAL A 37 -2.44 -17.54 -7.83
N SER A 38 -1.15 -17.41 -8.12
CA SER A 38 -0.14 -18.43 -7.82
C SER A 38 1.25 -17.79 -7.70
N MET A 39 2.18 -18.49 -7.07
CA MET A 39 3.57 -18.07 -6.97
C MET A 39 4.52 -19.26 -7.00
N ASN A 40 5.70 -19.04 -7.56
CA ASN A 40 6.82 -19.97 -7.48
C ASN A 40 7.75 -19.53 -6.35
N VAL A 41 8.00 -20.42 -5.40
CA VAL A 41 8.77 -20.13 -4.18
C VAL A 41 9.88 -21.14 -4.01
N VAL A 42 11.10 -20.69 -3.79
CA VAL A 42 12.22 -21.53 -3.38
C VAL A 42 12.28 -21.52 -1.86
N LEU A 43 12.16 -22.69 -1.25
CA LEU A 43 12.20 -22.88 0.19
C LEU A 43 13.64 -22.96 0.72
N ALA A 44 13.80 -22.97 2.04
CA ALA A 44 15.10 -23.00 2.71
C ALA A 44 15.93 -24.27 2.39
N ASP A 45 15.27 -25.35 2.05
CA ASP A 45 15.91 -26.61 1.62
C ASP A 45 16.32 -26.63 0.13
N GLY A 46 16.10 -25.51 -0.57
CA GLY A 46 16.36 -25.37 -2.01
C GLY A 46 15.26 -25.93 -2.92
N SER A 47 14.21 -26.50 -2.38
CA SER A 47 13.11 -27.02 -3.19
C SER A 47 12.26 -25.89 -3.78
N LEU A 48 11.90 -26.03 -5.08
CA LEU A 48 10.95 -25.14 -5.74
C LEU A 48 9.53 -25.66 -5.52
N LYS A 49 8.67 -24.78 -5.05
CA LYS A 49 7.23 -25.04 -4.88
C LYS A 49 6.41 -24.06 -5.72
N VAL A 50 5.33 -24.58 -6.32
CA VAL A 50 4.28 -23.78 -6.91
C VAL A 50 3.15 -23.71 -5.90
N LEU A 51 2.87 -22.52 -5.41
CA LEU A 51 1.86 -22.27 -4.39
C LEU A 51 0.63 -21.59 -5.00
N ASP A 52 -0.53 -21.98 -4.56
CA ASP A 52 -1.83 -21.37 -4.85
C ASP A 52 -2.69 -21.34 -3.59
N LYS A 53 -3.94 -20.86 -3.71
CA LYS A 53 -4.89 -20.74 -2.58
C LYS A 53 -5.20 -22.06 -1.85
N LYS A 54 -4.85 -23.22 -2.42
CA LYS A 54 -5.05 -24.53 -1.79
C LYS A 54 -3.81 -25.02 -1.05
N SER A 55 -2.69 -24.33 -1.19
CA SER A 55 -1.41 -24.69 -0.60
C SER A 55 -1.32 -24.25 0.86
N ASP A 56 -0.80 -25.09 1.74
CA ASP A 56 -0.69 -24.80 3.18
C ASP A 56 0.10 -23.51 3.48
N LEU A 57 1.16 -23.25 2.70
CA LEU A 57 1.99 -22.06 2.84
C LEU A 57 1.34 -20.80 2.28
N TRP A 58 0.22 -20.90 1.53
CA TRP A 58 -0.40 -19.74 0.89
C TRP A 58 -0.75 -18.62 1.87
N TRP A 59 -1.35 -18.99 2.99
CA TRP A 59 -1.70 -18.03 4.03
C TRP A 59 -0.46 -17.28 4.56
N ALA A 60 0.61 -18.00 4.84
CA ALA A 60 1.86 -17.41 5.36
C ALA A 60 2.51 -16.48 4.32
N MET A 61 2.45 -16.83 3.03
CA MET A 61 3.01 -16.00 1.95
C MET A 61 2.25 -14.68 1.74
N ASN A 62 1.01 -14.57 2.19
CA ASN A 62 0.18 -13.37 2.04
C ASN A 62 0.19 -12.48 3.32
N GLY A 63 1.34 -12.23 3.89
CA GLY A 63 1.49 -11.36 5.07
C GLY A 63 2.81 -11.55 5.80
N ALA A 64 3.38 -12.77 5.73
CA ALA A 64 4.66 -13.09 6.35
C ALA A 64 5.64 -13.78 5.37
N GLY A 65 5.41 -13.63 4.07
CA GLY A 65 6.11 -14.38 3.02
C GLY A 65 7.62 -14.25 3.03
N HIS A 66 8.15 -13.13 3.51
CA HIS A 66 9.59 -12.92 3.66
C HIS A 66 10.30 -13.97 4.54
N ASN A 67 9.57 -14.67 5.41
CA ASN A 67 10.12 -15.64 6.35
C ASN A 67 10.08 -17.08 5.82
N PHE A 68 9.40 -17.35 4.70
CA PHE A 68 9.08 -18.71 4.26
C PHE A 68 9.78 -19.13 2.97
N GLY A 69 10.33 -18.20 2.22
CA GLY A 69 11.07 -18.54 1.01
C GLY A 69 11.32 -17.34 0.09
N ILE A 70 11.99 -17.62 -1.02
CA ILE A 70 12.30 -16.63 -2.06
C ILE A 70 11.31 -16.82 -3.20
N VAL A 71 10.48 -15.81 -3.45
CA VAL A 71 9.55 -15.82 -4.58
C VAL A 71 10.31 -15.48 -5.86
N THR A 72 10.24 -16.38 -6.84
CA THR A 72 10.90 -16.20 -8.14
C THR A 72 9.94 -15.68 -9.22
N SER A 73 8.65 -15.97 -9.09
CA SER A 73 7.62 -15.43 -9.98
C SER A 73 6.24 -15.48 -9.33
N VAL A 74 5.34 -14.61 -9.80
CA VAL A 74 3.93 -14.60 -9.39
C VAL A 74 3.04 -14.47 -10.60
N THR A 75 1.85 -15.06 -10.51
CA THR A 75 0.72 -14.78 -11.38
C THR A 75 -0.25 -13.90 -10.59
N THR A 76 -0.60 -12.75 -11.16
CA THR A 76 -1.48 -11.77 -10.52
C THR A 76 -2.66 -11.42 -11.41
N LYS A 77 -3.75 -10.92 -10.81
CA LYS A 77 -4.90 -10.42 -11.52
C LYS A 77 -4.58 -9.10 -12.24
N LEU A 78 -5.23 -8.91 -13.37
CA LEU A 78 -5.25 -7.67 -14.14
C LEU A 78 -6.67 -7.14 -14.19
N TYR A 79 -6.80 -5.81 -14.22
CA TYR A 79 -8.08 -5.13 -14.25
C TYR A 79 -8.14 -4.15 -15.42
N ASP A 80 -9.33 -3.94 -15.94
CA ASP A 80 -9.55 -2.90 -16.93
C ASP A 80 -9.40 -1.51 -16.31
N ILE A 81 -8.93 -0.56 -17.10
CA ILE A 81 -8.83 0.83 -16.69
C ILE A 81 -10.20 1.46 -16.90
N VAL A 82 -10.90 1.71 -15.80
CA VAL A 82 -12.24 2.36 -15.82
C VAL A 82 -12.10 3.88 -15.79
N HIS A 83 -11.16 4.38 -14.97
CA HIS A 83 -10.85 5.81 -14.86
C HIS A 83 -9.39 6.03 -15.24
N HIS A 84 -9.13 7.01 -16.10
CA HIS A 84 -7.79 7.34 -16.60
C HIS A 84 -7.16 8.48 -15.82
N ASP A 85 -7.98 9.33 -15.23
CA ASP A 85 -7.54 10.54 -14.54
C ASP A 85 -7.47 10.32 -13.04
N TRP A 86 -6.42 10.86 -12.42
CA TRP A 86 -6.20 10.88 -10.99
C TRP A 86 -6.01 12.33 -10.54
N ALA A 87 -6.64 12.71 -9.46
CA ALA A 87 -6.36 13.97 -8.78
C ALA A 87 -5.49 13.67 -7.57
N ILE A 88 -4.41 14.41 -7.42
CA ILE A 88 -3.51 14.35 -6.25
C ILE A 88 -3.46 15.75 -5.66
N GLU A 89 -3.73 15.85 -4.38
CA GLU A 89 -3.61 17.08 -3.62
C GLU A 89 -2.72 16.84 -2.41
N THR A 90 -1.68 17.65 -2.26
CA THR A 90 -0.76 17.60 -1.12
C THR A 90 -0.98 18.81 -0.23
N LEU A 91 -1.35 18.56 1.01
CA LEU A 91 -1.54 19.59 2.03
C LEU A 91 -0.42 19.49 3.08
N THR A 92 0.10 20.63 3.48
CA THR A 92 1.18 20.68 4.48
C THR A 92 0.69 21.42 5.72
N PHE A 93 0.85 20.80 6.87
CA PHE A 93 0.47 21.37 8.16
C PHE A 93 1.67 21.33 9.12
N SER A 94 1.72 22.29 10.04
CA SER A 94 2.65 22.21 11.16
C SER A 94 2.28 21.09 12.13
N GLY A 95 3.28 20.51 12.81
CA GLY A 95 3.09 19.36 13.68
C GLY A 95 2.11 19.57 14.84
N ASP A 96 1.90 20.83 15.28
CA ASP A 96 0.94 21.18 16.31
C ASP A 96 -0.54 21.03 15.84
N LYS A 97 -0.77 20.85 14.55
CA LYS A 97 -2.11 20.67 13.96
C LYS A 97 -2.51 19.21 13.81
N VAL A 98 -1.69 18.25 14.26
CA VAL A 98 -1.93 16.82 14.04
C VAL A 98 -3.33 16.36 14.47
N GLU A 99 -3.76 16.73 15.67
CA GLU A 99 -5.09 16.33 16.16
C GLU A 99 -6.21 16.91 15.29
N ALA A 100 -6.11 18.20 14.92
CA ALA A 100 -7.12 18.86 14.10
C ALA A 100 -7.20 18.25 12.69
N VAL A 101 -6.05 17.89 12.09
CA VAL A 101 -5.99 17.25 10.77
C VAL A 101 -6.63 15.87 10.79
N TYR A 102 -6.27 15.02 11.76
CA TYR A 102 -6.88 13.69 11.86
C TYR A 102 -8.33 13.73 12.30
N GLN A 103 -8.73 14.69 13.14
CA GLN A 103 -10.13 14.88 13.46
C GLN A 103 -10.94 15.27 12.21
N ALA A 104 -10.42 16.18 11.40
CA ALA A 104 -11.07 16.55 10.15
C ALA A 104 -11.16 15.35 9.19
N ALA A 105 -10.12 14.53 9.09
CA ALA A 105 -10.17 13.31 8.29
C ALA A 105 -11.25 12.34 8.79
N ASN A 106 -11.40 12.16 10.10
CA ASN A 106 -12.47 11.34 10.68
C ASN A 106 -13.86 11.89 10.38
N ASP A 107 -14.04 13.20 10.51
CA ASP A 107 -15.36 13.83 10.39
C ASP A 107 -15.84 13.92 8.93
N TYR A 108 -14.94 14.15 8.00
CA TYR A 108 -15.27 14.44 6.61
C TYR A 108 -14.96 13.30 5.63
N LEU A 109 -13.90 12.53 5.89
CA LEU A 109 -13.45 11.46 5.01
C LEU A 109 -14.00 10.10 5.43
N LEU A 110 -13.95 9.77 6.72
CA LEU A 110 -14.37 8.47 7.26
C LEU A 110 -15.85 8.48 7.65
N LYS A 111 -16.75 8.71 6.71
CA LYS A 111 -18.19 8.67 6.97
C LYS A 111 -18.63 7.29 7.45
N ASN A 112 -19.16 7.21 8.68
CA ASN A 112 -19.57 5.94 9.31
C ASN A 112 -18.45 4.89 9.43
N GLY A 113 -17.20 5.34 9.56
CA GLY A 113 -16.04 4.46 9.67
C GLY A 113 -15.56 3.84 8.36
N THR A 114 -16.08 4.30 7.21
CA THR A 114 -15.68 3.82 5.89
C THR A 114 -15.16 4.95 5.01
N GLN A 115 -14.01 4.74 4.41
CA GLN A 115 -13.45 5.64 3.42
C GLN A 115 -14.08 5.35 2.04
N PRO A 116 -14.38 6.36 1.21
CA PRO A 116 -14.81 6.14 -0.18
C PRO A 116 -13.77 5.35 -0.97
N GLU A 117 -14.20 4.42 -1.81
CA GLU A 117 -13.32 3.51 -2.57
C GLU A 117 -12.30 4.23 -3.47
N GLY A 118 -12.68 5.37 -4.02
CA GLY A 118 -11.83 6.16 -4.91
C GLY A 118 -10.93 7.17 -4.21
N VAL A 119 -10.94 7.23 -2.88
CA VAL A 119 -10.15 8.19 -2.10
C VAL A 119 -9.07 7.46 -1.35
N ILE A 120 -7.84 7.94 -1.46
CA ILE A 120 -6.71 7.46 -0.68
C ILE A 120 -6.19 8.62 0.15
N ASN A 121 -6.21 8.44 1.45
CA ASN A 121 -5.62 9.40 2.38
C ASN A 121 -4.31 8.81 2.89
N TRP A 122 -3.23 9.51 2.62
CA TRP A 122 -1.89 9.13 3.04
C TRP A 122 -1.23 10.29 3.75
N SER A 123 -0.68 10.07 4.93
CA SER A 123 0.01 11.11 5.66
C SER A 123 1.35 10.63 6.19
N TYR A 124 2.35 11.49 6.16
CA TYR A 124 3.64 11.23 6.76
C TYR A 124 4.15 12.45 7.52
N TRP A 125 5.03 12.14 8.43
CA TRP A 125 5.74 13.10 9.25
C TRP A 125 7.17 13.19 8.77
N LEU A 126 7.59 14.38 8.40
CA LEU A 126 8.97 14.60 8.03
C LEU A 126 9.42 16.02 8.36
N ASN A 127 10.72 16.18 8.55
CA ASN A 127 11.34 17.49 8.60
C ASN A 127 11.60 17.95 7.17
N ASN A 128 10.94 19.02 6.77
CA ASN A 128 11.13 19.61 5.45
C ASN A 128 11.67 21.05 5.59
N PRO A 129 12.99 21.27 5.41
CA PRO A 129 13.59 22.59 5.55
C PRO A 129 13.03 23.63 4.58
N GLY A 130 12.45 23.20 3.44
CA GLY A 130 11.82 24.09 2.47
C GLY A 130 10.46 24.62 2.94
N ALA A 131 9.71 23.79 3.67
CA ALA A 131 8.40 24.17 4.22
C ALA A 131 8.50 24.67 5.68
N ASP A 132 9.56 24.29 6.39
CA ASP A 132 9.87 24.70 7.76
C ASP A 132 11.34 25.16 7.87
N PRO A 133 11.70 26.36 7.38
CA PRO A 133 13.06 26.87 7.43
C PRO A 133 13.59 27.04 8.86
N GLU A 134 12.72 27.26 9.82
CA GLU A 134 13.07 27.48 11.23
C GLU A 134 13.23 26.16 11.99
N LYS A 135 12.91 25.02 11.37
CA LYS A 135 12.97 23.68 11.96
C LYS A 135 12.19 23.55 13.29
N VAL A 136 11.00 24.15 13.32
CA VAL A 136 10.18 24.23 14.52
C VAL A 136 9.55 22.88 14.89
N GLY A 137 9.48 21.93 13.93
CA GLY A 137 8.98 20.58 14.20
C GLY A 137 8.66 19.79 12.94
N PRO A 138 8.22 18.54 13.09
CA PRO A 138 7.82 17.72 11.97
C PRO A 138 6.55 18.28 11.30
N LEU A 139 6.50 18.15 9.98
CA LEU A 139 5.34 18.51 9.17
C LEU A 139 4.50 17.26 8.88
N ILE A 140 3.20 17.45 8.75
CA ILE A 140 2.26 16.41 8.33
C ILE A 140 1.88 16.71 6.89
N PHE A 141 2.00 15.70 6.03
CA PHE A 141 1.56 15.78 4.63
C PHE A 141 0.47 14.73 4.42
N PRO A 142 -0.81 15.06 4.60
CA PRO A 142 -1.88 14.20 4.12
C PRO A 142 -2.00 14.38 2.61
N ASP A 143 -1.91 13.28 1.87
CA ASP A 143 -2.27 13.22 0.46
C ASP A 143 -3.73 12.73 0.36
N PHE A 144 -4.58 13.52 -0.28
CA PHE A 144 -6.00 13.22 -0.48
C PHE A 144 -6.28 12.79 -1.92
#